data_b31540e5bfee259ee2fda0c6ef26137e
#
_entry.id   b31540e5bfee259ee2fda0c6ef26137e
#
_cell.length_a   1.000
_cell.length_b   1.000
_cell.length_c   1.000
_cell.angle_alpha   90.00
_cell.angle_beta   90.00
_cell.angle_gamma   90.00
#
_symmetry.space_group_name_H-M   'P 1'
#
loop_
_entity.id
_entity.type
_entity.pdbx_description
1 polymer ?
#
loop_
_entity_poly.entity_id
_entity_poly.type
_entity_poly.pdbx_seq_one_letter_code
_entity_poly.pdbx_strand_id
1 'polypeptide(L)'
;MFRVIIADDENRIVKMLAASIPWTKLGLSIASFASDGMEALRLAEEKKADIIITDIRMPGLNGLELCEKLHEANPNIQIILISGYADFSYAQRAIQLGVLGYCLKPVDIQYLQKLLRQAVQNIRREVSLQADTLLDYMEEGEEGPLRRILWKFGFTAPELYLAVSVRMPDCGEALEAGLTVRLGKRKYLYLREKPFPRDAACRLIGESREKGGIGLPPTPIPISQLKEKVSETEIMACQFFITGSSCLTEFPVSTALTEEFFARFQEALTCADSLLAFLQQLRRQN
;
A
#
# COMPACT_ATOMS: atom_id res chain seq x y z
N MET A 1 -7.39 -0.29 -3.07
CA MET A 1 -7.72 0.19 -4.44
C MET A 1 -7.35 1.65 -4.54
N PHE A 2 -6.70 2.08 -5.64
CA PHE A 2 -6.35 3.49 -5.83
C PHE A 2 -7.58 4.30 -6.26
N ARG A 3 -7.66 5.52 -5.75
CA ARG A 3 -8.84 6.41 -5.90
C ARG A 3 -8.66 7.31 -7.11
N VAL A 4 -9.66 7.29 -7.99
CA VAL A 4 -9.68 8.08 -9.22
C VAL A 4 -10.77 9.14 -9.13
N ILE A 5 -10.43 10.36 -9.55
CA ILE A 5 -11.41 11.42 -9.81
C ILE A 5 -11.47 11.64 -11.33
N ILE A 6 -12.68 11.83 -11.84
CA ILE A 6 -12.92 12.19 -13.24
C ILE A 6 -13.54 13.58 -13.24
N ALA A 7 -12.86 14.53 -13.89
CA ALA A 7 -13.27 15.92 -14.02
C ALA A 7 -13.51 16.30 -15.48
N ASP A 8 -14.76 16.59 -15.85
CA ASP A 8 -15.16 17.03 -17.17
C ASP A 8 -16.52 17.72 -17.06
N ASP A 9 -16.70 18.90 -17.65
CA ASP A 9 -17.96 19.63 -17.67
C ASP A 9 -19.02 18.94 -18.55
N GLU A 10 -18.60 18.07 -19.45
CA GLU A 10 -19.48 17.22 -20.26
C GLU A 10 -19.87 15.94 -19.52
N ASN A 11 -21.00 15.92 -18.85
CA ASN A 11 -21.52 14.75 -18.11
C ASN A 11 -21.60 13.44 -18.97
N ARG A 12 -21.70 13.60 -20.31
CA ARG A 12 -21.70 12.45 -21.25
C ARG A 12 -20.33 11.74 -21.24
N ILE A 13 -19.23 12.49 -21.23
CA ILE A 13 -17.86 11.96 -21.19
C ILE A 13 -17.63 11.25 -19.85
N VAL A 14 -18.00 11.88 -18.75
CA VAL A 14 -17.90 11.28 -17.41
C VAL A 14 -18.60 9.93 -17.34
N LYS A 15 -19.86 9.85 -17.78
CA LYS A 15 -20.63 8.59 -17.79
C LYS A 15 -20.03 7.54 -18.73
N MET A 16 -19.56 7.96 -19.91
CA MET A 16 -18.91 7.06 -20.86
C MET A 16 -17.63 6.46 -20.26
N LEU A 17 -16.75 7.27 -19.65
CA LEU A 17 -15.54 6.79 -19.02
C LEU A 17 -15.85 5.86 -17.84
N ALA A 18 -16.79 6.25 -16.97
CA ALA A 18 -17.20 5.43 -15.83
C ALA A 18 -17.69 4.04 -16.23
N ALA A 19 -18.42 3.93 -17.36
CA ALA A 19 -18.99 2.69 -17.84
C ALA A 19 -18.01 1.83 -18.68
N SER A 20 -17.06 2.46 -19.40
CA SER A 20 -16.23 1.77 -20.38
C SER A 20 -14.94 1.16 -19.81
N ILE A 21 -14.55 1.55 -18.59
CA ILE A 21 -13.28 1.10 -17.97
C ILE A 21 -13.57 0.07 -16.89
N PRO A 22 -12.89 -1.09 -16.90
CA PRO A 22 -13.03 -2.11 -15.85
C PRO A 22 -12.22 -1.74 -14.60
N TRP A 23 -12.67 -0.72 -13.87
CA TRP A 23 -11.95 -0.09 -12.75
C TRP A 23 -11.43 -1.09 -11.74
N THR A 24 -12.28 -1.96 -11.22
CA THR A 24 -11.90 -2.98 -10.23
C THR A 24 -10.83 -3.95 -10.72
N LYS A 25 -10.89 -4.36 -12.02
CA LYS A 25 -9.85 -5.22 -12.60
C LYS A 25 -8.50 -4.53 -12.72
N LEU A 26 -8.49 -3.20 -12.78
CA LEU A 26 -7.26 -2.39 -12.78
C LEU A 26 -6.76 -2.05 -11.37
N GLY A 27 -7.47 -2.46 -10.32
CA GLY A 27 -7.14 -2.11 -8.94
C GLY A 27 -7.53 -0.66 -8.59
N LEU A 28 -8.51 -0.09 -9.31
CA LEU A 28 -8.96 1.29 -9.20
C LEU A 28 -10.39 1.36 -8.69
N SER A 29 -10.74 2.48 -8.06
CA SER A 29 -12.12 2.85 -7.71
C SER A 29 -12.36 4.32 -8.03
N ILE A 30 -13.53 4.64 -8.59
CA ILE A 30 -13.94 6.04 -8.78
C ILE A 30 -14.35 6.59 -7.42
N ALA A 31 -13.62 7.59 -6.94
CA ALA A 31 -13.89 8.24 -5.66
C ALA A 31 -14.90 9.38 -5.79
N SER A 32 -14.87 10.11 -6.91
CA SER A 32 -15.81 11.19 -7.18
C SER A 32 -15.77 11.62 -8.65
N PHE A 33 -16.75 12.45 -9.00
CA PHE A 33 -16.81 13.18 -10.26
C PHE A 33 -16.78 14.67 -9.96
N ALA A 34 -16.20 15.46 -10.85
CA ALA A 34 -16.20 16.92 -10.79
C ALA A 34 -16.65 17.51 -12.12
N SER A 35 -17.36 18.62 -12.08
CA SER A 35 -17.85 19.35 -13.25
C SER A 35 -17.00 20.56 -13.62
N ASP A 36 -16.05 20.93 -12.75
CA ASP A 36 -15.12 22.03 -12.96
C ASP A 36 -13.80 21.79 -12.20
N GLY A 37 -12.78 22.60 -12.51
CA GLY A 37 -11.45 22.42 -11.96
C GLY A 37 -11.34 22.77 -10.47
N MET A 38 -12.14 23.70 -9.94
CA MET A 38 -12.14 24.04 -8.52
C MET A 38 -12.75 22.92 -7.68
N GLU A 39 -13.85 22.34 -8.16
CA GLU A 39 -14.45 21.17 -7.54
C GLU A 39 -13.48 19.97 -7.59
N ALA A 40 -12.81 19.76 -8.72
CA ALA A 40 -11.83 18.69 -8.88
C ALA A 40 -10.66 18.81 -7.89
N LEU A 41 -10.12 20.01 -7.70
CA LEU A 41 -9.05 20.29 -6.73
C LEU A 41 -9.50 19.96 -5.30
N ARG A 42 -10.64 20.50 -4.87
CA ARG A 42 -11.22 20.26 -3.55
C ARG A 42 -11.46 18.75 -3.29
N LEU A 43 -12.06 18.07 -4.26
CA LEU A 43 -12.34 16.63 -4.15
C LEU A 43 -11.06 15.79 -4.16
N ALA A 44 -10.02 16.20 -4.88
CA ALA A 44 -8.72 15.50 -4.90
C ALA A 44 -8.08 15.50 -3.50
N GLU A 45 -8.12 16.61 -2.79
CA GLU A 45 -7.64 16.72 -1.42
C GLU A 45 -8.54 15.95 -0.43
N GLU A 46 -9.86 16.20 -0.47
CA GLU A 46 -10.83 15.60 0.45
C GLU A 46 -10.86 14.07 0.37
N LYS A 47 -10.86 13.53 -0.85
CA LYS A 47 -10.88 12.09 -1.10
C LYS A 47 -9.49 11.46 -1.13
N LYS A 48 -8.42 12.27 -1.01
CA LYS A 48 -7.02 11.86 -1.15
C LYS A 48 -6.84 11.06 -2.44
N ALA A 49 -7.13 11.68 -3.58
CA ALA A 49 -7.08 11.02 -4.87
C ALA A 49 -5.65 10.62 -5.24
N ASP A 50 -5.51 9.42 -5.82
CA ASP A 50 -4.24 8.90 -6.32
C ASP A 50 -4.06 9.24 -7.81
N ILE A 51 -5.18 9.28 -8.55
CA ILE A 51 -5.22 9.53 -9.99
C ILE A 51 -6.32 10.55 -10.28
N ILE A 52 -6.05 11.48 -11.19
CA ILE A 52 -7.07 12.35 -11.75
C ILE A 52 -7.08 12.25 -13.27
N ILE A 53 -8.27 12.12 -13.83
CA ILE A 53 -8.53 12.24 -15.27
C ILE A 53 -9.30 13.53 -15.45
N THR A 54 -8.75 14.50 -16.18
CA THR A 54 -9.37 15.83 -16.29
C THR A 54 -9.41 16.32 -17.72
N ASP A 55 -10.53 16.95 -18.09
CA ASP A 55 -10.56 17.77 -19.31
C ASP A 55 -9.67 19.01 -19.14
N ILE A 56 -9.18 19.55 -20.26
CA ILE A 56 -8.40 20.78 -20.25
C ILE A 56 -9.32 22.01 -20.15
N ARG A 57 -10.44 21.99 -20.88
CA ARG A 57 -11.33 23.14 -20.96
C ARG A 57 -12.52 22.94 -20.04
N MET A 58 -12.43 23.46 -18.83
CA MET A 58 -13.50 23.46 -17.84
C MET A 58 -13.76 24.87 -17.34
N PRO A 59 -14.97 25.19 -16.85
CA PRO A 59 -15.25 26.43 -16.17
C PRO A 59 -14.36 26.66 -14.94
N GLY A 60 -14.08 27.93 -14.64
CA GLY A 60 -13.27 28.29 -13.48
C GLY A 60 -11.81 27.98 -13.65
N LEU A 61 -11.30 26.94 -13.04
CA LEU A 61 -9.93 26.47 -13.15
C LEU A 61 -9.81 25.50 -14.32
N ASN A 62 -8.97 25.82 -15.33
CA ASN A 62 -8.76 24.90 -16.44
C ASN A 62 -7.88 23.71 -16.02
N GLY A 63 -7.87 22.61 -16.85
CA GLY A 63 -7.16 21.37 -16.51
C GLY A 63 -5.65 21.52 -16.34
N LEU A 64 -5.00 22.47 -17.04
CA LEU A 64 -3.55 22.71 -16.89
C LEU A 64 -3.24 23.46 -15.59
N GLU A 65 -4.03 24.47 -15.24
CA GLU A 65 -3.93 25.16 -13.94
C GLU A 65 -4.24 24.21 -12.78
N LEU A 66 -5.20 23.31 -12.98
CA LEU A 66 -5.51 22.25 -12.00
C LEU A 66 -4.28 21.34 -11.79
N CYS A 67 -3.58 20.94 -12.85
CA CYS A 67 -2.36 20.15 -12.75
C CYS A 67 -1.27 20.84 -11.91
N GLU A 68 -1.03 22.13 -12.11
CA GLU A 68 -0.07 22.91 -11.35
C GLU A 68 -0.39 22.86 -9.85
N LYS A 69 -1.65 23.17 -9.48
CA LYS A 69 -2.08 23.17 -8.08
C LYS A 69 -2.08 21.78 -7.44
N LEU A 70 -2.45 20.76 -8.19
CA LEU A 70 -2.42 19.38 -7.70
C LEU A 70 -1.00 18.91 -7.42
N HIS A 71 -0.03 19.22 -8.28
CA HIS A 71 1.37 18.87 -8.06
C HIS A 71 2.00 19.65 -6.90
N GLU A 72 1.59 20.90 -6.66
CA GLU A 72 2.00 21.66 -5.47
C GLU A 72 1.50 21.00 -4.17
N ALA A 73 0.23 20.53 -4.17
CA ALA A 73 -0.38 19.89 -3.01
C ALA A 73 0.06 18.42 -2.83
N ASN A 74 0.20 17.68 -3.92
CA ASN A 74 0.60 16.26 -3.94
C ASN A 74 1.45 15.96 -5.17
N PRO A 75 2.78 16.01 -5.09
CA PRO A 75 3.67 15.74 -6.22
C PRO A 75 3.54 14.34 -6.83
N ASN A 76 2.98 13.38 -6.10
CA ASN A 76 2.87 11.98 -6.52
C ASN A 76 1.54 11.66 -7.23
N ILE A 77 0.61 12.62 -7.29
CA ILE A 77 -0.67 12.40 -7.98
C ILE A 77 -0.43 12.13 -9.47
N GLN A 78 -1.08 11.09 -9.99
CA GLN A 78 -0.98 10.76 -11.41
C GLN A 78 -2.06 11.49 -12.19
N ILE A 79 -1.69 12.31 -13.16
CA ILE A 79 -2.63 13.15 -13.91
C ILE A 79 -2.69 12.68 -15.36
N ILE A 80 -3.91 12.47 -15.87
CA ILE A 80 -4.19 12.17 -17.27
C ILE A 80 -5.10 13.28 -17.81
N LEU A 81 -4.63 13.99 -18.81
CA LEU A 81 -5.40 15.05 -19.49
C LEU A 81 -6.19 14.48 -20.65
N ILE A 82 -7.41 14.98 -20.81
CA ILE A 82 -8.26 14.73 -21.97
C ILE A 82 -8.51 16.06 -22.65
N SER A 83 -8.53 16.10 -23.98
CA SER A 83 -8.78 17.34 -24.73
C SER A 83 -9.56 17.08 -26.01
N GLY A 84 -10.52 17.94 -26.28
CA GLY A 84 -11.23 17.98 -27.57
C GLY A 84 -10.44 18.62 -28.72
N TYR A 85 -9.27 19.18 -28.43
CA TYR A 85 -8.48 19.92 -29.39
C TYR A 85 -7.08 19.32 -29.54
N ALA A 86 -6.67 19.07 -30.77
CA ALA A 86 -5.31 18.72 -31.12
C ALA A 86 -4.43 19.96 -31.13
N ASP A 87 -4.36 20.66 -29.99
CA ASP A 87 -3.51 21.86 -29.86
C ASP A 87 -2.13 21.47 -29.30
N PHE A 88 -1.14 21.71 -30.12
CA PHE A 88 0.28 21.41 -29.78
C PHE A 88 0.72 22.14 -28.50
N SER A 89 0.23 23.35 -28.27
CA SER A 89 0.59 24.15 -27.10
C SER A 89 0.13 23.49 -25.80
N TYR A 90 -1.06 22.86 -25.79
CA TYR A 90 -1.57 22.11 -24.63
C TYR A 90 -0.76 20.84 -24.36
N ALA A 91 -0.41 20.11 -25.42
CA ALA A 91 0.43 18.92 -25.28
C ALA A 91 1.83 19.27 -24.77
N GLN A 92 2.44 20.34 -25.27
CA GLN A 92 3.75 20.81 -24.82
C GLN A 92 3.71 21.23 -23.34
N ARG A 93 2.68 21.95 -22.90
CA ARG A 93 2.53 22.37 -21.50
C ARG A 93 2.25 21.17 -20.59
N ALA A 94 1.45 20.21 -21.03
CA ALA A 94 1.19 18.97 -20.31
C ALA A 94 2.49 18.20 -20.03
N ILE A 95 3.39 18.10 -21.02
CA ILE A 95 4.72 17.49 -20.85
C ILE A 95 5.56 18.25 -19.81
N GLN A 96 5.58 19.58 -19.87
CA GLN A 96 6.32 20.40 -18.90
C GLN A 96 5.80 20.24 -17.46
N LEU A 97 4.49 20.04 -17.31
CA LEU A 97 3.84 19.78 -16.04
C LEU A 97 4.00 18.35 -15.55
N GLY A 98 4.64 17.47 -16.33
CA GLY A 98 4.90 16.09 -15.92
C GLY A 98 3.63 15.23 -15.82
N VAL A 99 2.57 15.54 -16.59
CA VAL A 99 1.37 14.69 -16.60
C VAL A 99 1.71 13.32 -17.19
N LEU A 100 1.05 12.30 -16.68
CA LEU A 100 1.30 10.92 -17.11
C LEU A 100 0.90 10.67 -18.57
N GLY A 101 -0.16 11.32 -19.02
CA GLY A 101 -0.64 11.14 -20.38
C GLY A 101 -1.60 12.22 -20.85
N TYR A 102 -1.73 12.29 -22.17
CA TYR A 102 -2.61 13.20 -22.86
C TYR A 102 -3.46 12.42 -23.88
N CYS A 103 -4.76 12.51 -23.79
CA CYS A 103 -5.72 11.83 -24.67
C CYS A 103 -6.54 12.84 -25.46
N LEU A 104 -6.74 12.57 -26.74
CA LEU A 104 -7.64 13.37 -27.58
C LEU A 104 -9.08 12.80 -27.52
N LYS A 105 -10.09 13.67 -27.53
CA LYS A 105 -11.47 13.28 -27.79
C LYS A 105 -11.67 13.08 -29.32
N PRO A 106 -12.31 11.98 -29.76
CA PRO A 106 -12.95 10.94 -28.94
C PRO A 106 -11.92 10.04 -28.24
N VAL A 107 -12.15 9.75 -26.95
CA VAL A 107 -11.19 9.05 -26.11
C VAL A 107 -11.00 7.61 -26.57
N ASP A 108 -9.78 7.24 -26.91
CA ASP A 108 -9.39 5.85 -27.08
C ASP A 108 -9.32 5.15 -25.72
N ILE A 109 -10.31 4.31 -25.46
CA ILE A 109 -10.44 3.57 -24.19
C ILE A 109 -9.29 2.62 -23.96
N GLN A 110 -8.72 2.00 -25.01
CA GLN A 110 -7.58 1.09 -24.86
C GLN A 110 -6.33 1.85 -24.46
N TYR A 111 -6.10 3.01 -25.08
CA TYR A 111 -4.99 3.88 -24.71
C TYR A 111 -5.13 4.43 -23.28
N LEU A 112 -6.33 4.89 -22.90
CA LEU A 112 -6.58 5.35 -21.55
C LEU A 112 -6.37 4.24 -20.50
N GLN A 113 -6.81 3.01 -20.78
CA GLN A 113 -6.54 1.87 -19.89
C GLN A 113 -5.04 1.57 -19.78
N LYS A 114 -4.25 1.75 -20.85
CA LYS A 114 -2.79 1.62 -20.79
C LYS A 114 -2.18 2.66 -19.84
N LEU A 115 -2.60 3.93 -19.94
CA LEU A 115 -2.16 4.99 -19.03
C LEU A 115 -2.55 4.71 -17.57
N LEU A 116 -3.76 4.23 -17.33
CA LEU A 116 -4.20 3.85 -15.99
C LEU A 116 -3.38 2.70 -15.40
N ARG A 117 -3.00 1.69 -16.19
CA ARG A 117 -2.07 0.64 -15.73
C ARG A 117 -0.71 1.22 -15.39
N GLN A 118 -0.22 2.16 -16.20
CA GLN A 118 1.05 2.84 -15.93
C GLN A 118 0.96 3.68 -14.65
N ALA A 119 -0.13 4.41 -14.43
CA ALA A 119 -0.38 5.14 -13.19
C ALA A 119 -0.29 4.22 -11.96
N VAL A 120 -0.99 3.09 -12.00
CA VAL A 120 -0.94 2.09 -10.91
C VAL A 120 0.48 1.58 -10.68
N GLN A 121 1.24 1.32 -11.75
CA GLN A 121 2.63 0.88 -11.63
C GLN A 121 3.53 1.96 -11.02
N ASN A 122 3.37 3.22 -11.43
CA ASN A 122 4.14 4.34 -10.88
C ASN A 122 3.87 4.51 -9.38
N ILE A 123 2.59 4.53 -8.98
CA ILE A 123 2.21 4.66 -7.56
C ILE A 123 2.76 3.48 -6.74
N ARG A 124 2.64 2.25 -7.24
CA ARG A 124 3.19 1.07 -6.54
C ARG A 124 4.70 1.12 -6.42
N ARG A 125 5.40 1.60 -7.46
CA ARG A 125 6.85 1.75 -7.43
C ARG A 125 7.27 2.81 -6.41
N GLU A 126 6.58 3.92 -6.36
CA GLU A 126 6.84 4.99 -5.38
C GLU A 126 6.63 4.48 -3.95
N VAL A 127 5.51 3.81 -3.70
CA VAL A 127 5.23 3.18 -2.39
C VAL A 127 6.31 2.15 -2.03
N SER A 128 6.79 1.36 -3.00
CA SER A 128 7.86 0.39 -2.75
C SER A 128 9.19 1.07 -2.37
N LEU A 129 9.59 2.11 -3.11
CA LEU A 129 10.81 2.87 -2.80
C LEU A 129 10.74 3.54 -1.42
N GLN A 130 9.59 4.08 -1.07
CA GLN A 130 9.38 4.66 0.26
C GLN A 130 9.36 3.58 1.35
N ALA A 131 8.82 2.40 1.06
CA ALA A 131 8.83 1.27 1.98
C ALA A 131 10.26 0.75 2.22
N ASP A 132 11.09 0.67 1.18
CA ASP A 132 12.50 0.31 1.32
C ASP A 132 13.24 1.34 2.19
N THR A 133 13.01 2.63 1.96
CA THR A 133 13.56 3.71 2.80
C THR A 133 13.06 3.63 4.25
N LEU A 134 11.80 3.22 4.47
CA LEU A 134 11.26 2.98 5.81
C LEU A 134 12.04 1.87 6.53
N LEU A 135 12.33 0.77 5.82
CA LEU A 135 13.10 -0.35 6.38
C LEU A 135 14.53 0.07 6.74
N ASP A 136 15.19 0.85 5.86
CA ASP A 136 16.53 1.39 6.14
C ASP A 136 16.54 2.23 7.42
N TYR A 137 15.59 3.18 7.58
CA TYR A 137 15.49 3.98 8.80
C TYR A 137 15.10 3.17 10.04
N MET A 138 14.30 2.10 9.86
CA MET A 138 14.03 1.17 10.96
C MET A 138 15.30 0.45 11.38
N GLU A 139 16.16 0.03 10.43
CA GLU A 139 17.43 -0.63 10.73
C GLU A 139 18.44 0.30 11.40
N GLU A 140 18.52 1.55 10.98
CA GLU A 140 19.37 2.58 11.58
C GLU A 140 18.91 2.94 13.01
N GLY A 141 17.64 2.76 13.33
CA GLY A 141 17.06 3.05 14.65
C GLY A 141 16.87 4.54 14.93
N GLU A 142 16.93 5.39 13.90
CA GLU A 142 16.74 6.83 14.01
C GLU A 142 15.24 7.20 14.00
N GLU A 143 14.69 7.59 15.14
CA GLU A 143 13.26 7.92 15.28
C GLU A 143 12.83 9.12 14.42
N GLY A 144 13.66 10.14 14.28
CA GLY A 144 13.32 11.37 13.54
C GLY A 144 13.04 11.14 12.06
N PRO A 145 13.95 10.51 11.30
CA PRO A 145 13.71 10.12 9.90
C PRO A 145 12.54 9.16 9.75
N LEU A 146 12.44 8.15 10.64
CA LEU A 146 11.37 7.17 10.65
C LEU A 146 9.99 7.83 10.82
N ARG A 147 9.87 8.77 11.76
CA ARG A 147 8.64 9.53 11.98
C ARG A 147 8.26 10.40 10.76
N ARG A 148 9.24 11.03 10.10
CA ARG A 148 9.00 11.83 8.89
C ARG A 148 8.46 10.99 7.73
N ILE A 149 9.01 9.78 7.52
CA ILE A 149 8.53 8.92 6.44
C ILE A 149 7.14 8.36 6.74
N LEU A 150 6.87 7.95 7.98
CA LEU A 150 5.54 7.51 8.42
C LEU A 150 4.50 8.61 8.25
N TRP A 151 4.87 9.88 8.52
CA TRP A 151 3.99 11.02 8.28
C TRP A 151 3.60 11.18 6.81
N LYS A 152 4.52 10.91 5.85
CA LYS A 152 4.20 10.89 4.42
C LYS A 152 3.17 9.83 4.05
N PHE A 153 3.13 8.71 4.77
CA PHE A 153 2.10 7.70 4.64
C PHE A 153 0.78 8.04 5.38
N GLY A 154 0.72 9.20 6.01
CA GLY A 154 -0.46 9.70 6.72
C GLY A 154 -0.57 9.25 8.17
N PHE A 155 0.49 8.70 8.75
CA PHE A 155 0.55 8.36 10.17
C PHE A 155 0.91 9.60 11.01
N THR A 156 0.06 9.93 11.95
CA THR A 156 0.23 11.10 12.84
C THR A 156 0.36 10.71 14.31
N ALA A 157 -0.10 9.52 14.66
CA ALA A 157 -0.03 8.99 16.02
C ALA A 157 1.42 8.69 16.44
N PRO A 158 1.77 8.88 17.73
CA PRO A 158 3.07 8.52 18.28
C PRO A 158 3.27 7.01 18.41
N GLU A 159 2.20 6.26 18.40
CA GLU A 159 2.15 4.81 18.54
C GLU A 159 1.34 4.20 17.41
N LEU A 160 1.75 3.02 16.95
CA LEU A 160 1.11 2.30 15.86
C LEU A 160 0.82 0.86 16.26
N TYR A 161 -0.26 0.31 15.74
CA TYR A 161 -0.48 -1.11 15.73
C TYR A 161 0.30 -1.73 14.57
N LEU A 162 0.97 -2.84 14.84
CA LEU A 162 1.67 -3.59 13.81
C LEU A 162 1.16 -5.03 13.74
N ALA A 163 1.27 -5.63 12.56
CA ALA A 163 1.12 -7.05 12.35
C ALA A 163 2.19 -7.54 11.37
N VAL A 164 2.60 -8.79 11.51
CA VAL A 164 3.52 -9.43 10.56
C VAL A 164 2.88 -10.73 10.08
N SER A 165 2.88 -10.94 8.77
CA SER A 165 2.50 -12.23 8.18
C SER A 165 3.71 -12.95 7.59
N VAL A 166 3.77 -14.27 7.77
CA VAL A 166 4.83 -15.13 7.24
C VAL A 166 4.21 -16.30 6.47
N ARG A 167 4.70 -16.54 5.25
CA ARG A 167 4.18 -17.53 4.29
C ARG A 167 2.70 -17.33 3.91
N MET A 168 2.20 -16.13 4.11
CA MET A 168 0.86 -15.71 3.70
C MET A 168 0.94 -14.86 2.41
N PRO A 169 -0.14 -14.77 1.62
CA PRO A 169 -0.27 -13.70 0.62
C PRO A 169 -0.28 -12.34 1.29
N ASP A 170 -0.25 -11.26 0.52
CA ASP A 170 -0.50 -9.93 1.06
C ASP A 170 -1.94 -9.84 1.60
N CYS A 171 -2.04 -9.58 2.89
CA CYS A 171 -3.29 -9.50 3.64
C CYS A 171 -3.68 -8.04 4.00
N GLY A 172 -2.96 -7.05 3.48
CA GLY A 172 -3.11 -5.65 3.89
C GLY A 172 -4.52 -5.10 3.73
N GLU A 173 -5.20 -5.42 2.63
CA GLU A 173 -6.59 -4.99 2.40
C GLU A 173 -7.55 -5.63 3.42
N ALA A 174 -7.43 -6.92 3.65
CA ALA A 174 -8.30 -7.65 4.59
C ALA A 174 -8.03 -7.26 6.06
N LEU A 175 -6.79 -6.90 6.40
CA LEU A 175 -6.40 -6.39 7.71
C LEU A 175 -6.64 -4.88 7.85
N GLU A 176 -7.16 -4.22 6.82
CA GLU A 176 -7.36 -2.76 6.79
C GLU A 176 -6.08 -1.99 7.16
N ALA A 177 -4.94 -2.45 6.69
CA ALA A 177 -3.66 -1.83 6.96
C ALA A 177 -3.58 -0.42 6.33
N GLY A 178 -3.04 0.55 7.06
CA GLY A 178 -2.72 1.87 6.53
C GLY A 178 -1.48 1.85 5.64
N LEU A 179 -0.54 0.96 5.96
CA LEU A 179 0.68 0.70 5.19
C LEU A 179 0.99 -0.79 5.20
N THR A 180 1.33 -1.32 4.02
CA THR A 180 1.87 -2.67 3.85
C THR A 180 3.29 -2.59 3.31
N VAL A 181 4.23 -3.20 4.00
CA VAL A 181 5.65 -3.27 3.63
C VAL A 181 6.05 -4.72 3.41
N ARG A 182 6.68 -5.00 2.28
CA ARG A 182 7.18 -6.34 2.00
C ARG A 182 8.55 -6.55 2.65
N LEU A 183 8.62 -7.44 3.65
CA LEU A 183 9.88 -7.80 4.34
C LEU A 183 10.66 -8.92 3.62
N GLY A 184 10.00 -9.64 2.70
CA GLY A 184 10.63 -10.74 1.99
C GLY A 184 9.66 -11.57 1.14
N LYS A 185 10.07 -12.77 0.72
CA LYS A 185 9.20 -13.65 -0.05
C LYS A 185 8.02 -14.12 0.82
N ARG A 186 6.81 -13.63 0.52
CA ARG A 186 5.58 -13.96 1.28
C ARG A 186 5.69 -13.61 2.77
N LYS A 187 6.37 -12.52 3.07
CA LYS A 187 6.50 -11.94 4.41
C LYS A 187 6.20 -10.46 4.32
N TYR A 188 5.25 -9.98 5.14
CA TYR A 188 4.76 -8.62 5.08
C TYR A 188 4.59 -8.04 6.48
N LEU A 189 4.93 -6.77 6.63
CA LEU A 189 4.64 -5.92 7.76
C LEU A 189 3.42 -5.05 7.43
N TYR A 190 2.53 -4.94 8.36
CA TYR A 190 1.34 -4.09 8.29
C TYR A 190 1.35 -3.10 9.44
N LEU A 191 1.08 -1.82 9.13
CA LEU A 191 1.00 -0.74 10.11
C LEU A 191 -0.34 -0.03 10.01
N ARG A 192 -0.91 0.37 11.15
CA ARG A 192 -2.11 1.21 11.23
C ARG A 192 -2.21 1.94 12.57
N GLU A 193 -3.03 2.99 12.64
CA GLU A 193 -3.26 3.77 13.87
C GLU A 193 -4.37 3.20 14.77
N LYS A 194 -5.14 2.23 14.27
CA LYS A 194 -6.24 1.57 15.00
C LYS A 194 -5.95 0.09 15.19
N PRO A 195 -6.55 -0.58 16.18
CA PRO A 195 -6.42 -2.01 16.32
C PRO A 195 -6.78 -2.78 15.05
N PHE A 196 -6.05 -3.83 14.74
CA PHE A 196 -6.36 -4.70 13.60
C PHE A 196 -7.67 -5.49 13.85
N PRO A 197 -8.47 -5.73 12.79
CA PRO A 197 -9.69 -6.52 12.90
C PRO A 197 -9.35 -8.01 13.13
N ARG A 198 -9.46 -8.48 14.38
CA ARG A 198 -9.12 -9.84 14.78
C ARG A 198 -9.88 -10.90 13.98
N ASP A 199 -11.17 -10.67 13.75
CA ASP A 199 -12.02 -11.61 13.00
C ASP A 199 -11.55 -11.78 11.55
N ALA A 200 -11.03 -10.70 10.94
CA ALA A 200 -10.44 -10.77 9.61
C ALA A 200 -9.15 -11.60 9.62
N ALA A 201 -8.28 -11.40 10.62
CA ALA A 201 -7.06 -12.19 10.78
C ALA A 201 -7.37 -13.68 10.99
N CYS A 202 -8.37 -14.01 11.82
CA CYS A 202 -8.82 -15.39 12.02
C CYS A 202 -9.34 -16.02 10.72
N ARG A 203 -10.14 -15.30 9.93
CA ARG A 203 -10.64 -15.80 8.64
C ARG A 203 -9.49 -16.07 7.66
N LEU A 204 -8.53 -15.15 7.54
CA LEU A 204 -7.35 -15.32 6.67
C LEU A 204 -6.55 -16.58 7.01
N ILE A 205 -6.37 -16.85 8.29
CA ILE A 205 -5.70 -18.07 8.77
C ILE A 205 -6.52 -19.31 8.40
N GLY A 206 -7.84 -19.29 8.61
CA GLY A 206 -8.73 -20.41 8.31
C GLY A 206 -8.87 -20.73 6.82
N GLU A 207 -8.80 -19.72 5.97
CA GLU A 207 -8.90 -19.84 4.49
C GLU A 207 -7.56 -20.18 3.82
N SER A 208 -6.44 -20.07 4.55
CA SER A 208 -5.12 -20.31 3.99
C SER A 208 -4.91 -21.77 3.62
N ARG A 209 -4.67 -22.04 2.34
CA ARG A 209 -4.33 -23.38 1.83
C ARG A 209 -2.92 -23.84 2.21
N GLU A 210 -2.03 -22.90 2.49
CA GLU A 210 -0.66 -23.17 2.88
C GLU A 210 -0.47 -22.80 4.35
N LYS A 211 0.44 -23.52 5.01
CA LYS A 211 0.78 -23.23 6.41
C LYS A 211 1.53 -21.90 6.50
N GLY A 212 0.95 -20.97 7.22
CA GLY A 212 1.49 -19.64 7.47
C GLY A 212 0.99 -19.10 8.80
N GLY A 213 1.48 -17.95 9.21
CA GLY A 213 1.07 -17.35 10.46
C GLY A 213 0.97 -15.82 10.39
N ILE A 214 0.20 -15.28 11.33
CA ILE A 214 0.08 -13.85 11.57
C ILE A 214 0.42 -13.59 13.04
N GLY A 215 1.44 -12.74 13.27
CA GLY A 215 1.72 -12.14 14.56
C GLY A 215 0.91 -10.84 14.68
N LEU A 216 0.20 -10.68 15.79
CA LEU A 216 -0.70 -9.55 16.01
C LEU A 216 -0.65 -9.10 17.48
N PRO A 217 0.35 -8.28 17.87
CA PRO A 217 0.41 -7.70 19.21
C PRO A 217 -0.88 -6.94 19.54
N PRO A 218 -1.45 -7.12 20.75
CA PRO A 218 -2.74 -6.53 21.12
C PRO A 218 -2.64 -5.04 21.44
N THR A 219 -1.45 -4.51 21.71
CA THR A 219 -1.21 -3.13 22.12
C THR A 219 -0.50 -2.33 21.03
N PRO A 220 -0.74 -1.01 20.94
CA PRO A 220 0.02 -0.15 20.06
C PRO A 220 1.48 -0.06 20.54
N ILE A 221 2.37 0.26 19.62
CA ILE A 221 3.82 0.22 19.80
C ILE A 221 4.39 1.61 19.50
N PRO A 222 5.20 2.19 20.39
CA PRO A 222 5.90 3.43 20.12
C PRO A 222 6.78 3.31 18.87
N ILE A 223 6.83 4.37 18.05
CA ILE A 223 7.63 4.39 16.82
C ILE A 223 9.11 4.10 17.10
N SER A 224 9.62 4.54 18.24
CA SER A 224 11.01 4.27 18.68
C SER A 224 11.34 2.78 18.90
N GLN A 225 10.33 1.94 19.14
CA GLN A 225 10.48 0.50 19.37
C GLN A 225 10.10 -0.33 18.13
N LEU A 226 9.81 0.29 17.01
CA LEU A 226 9.24 -0.39 15.85
C LEU A 226 10.15 -1.52 15.34
N LYS A 227 11.47 -1.28 15.25
CA LYS A 227 12.47 -2.29 14.84
C LYS A 227 12.41 -3.55 15.68
N GLU A 228 12.51 -3.40 16.99
CA GLU A 228 12.52 -4.51 17.94
C GLU A 228 11.19 -5.27 17.89
N LYS A 229 10.08 -4.53 17.89
CA LYS A 229 8.73 -5.13 17.91
C LYS A 229 8.34 -5.79 16.59
N VAL A 230 8.87 -5.35 15.46
CA VAL A 230 8.72 -6.07 14.20
C VAL A 230 9.39 -7.44 14.27
N SER A 231 10.60 -7.52 14.82
CA SER A 231 11.31 -8.79 14.98
C SER A 231 10.57 -9.74 15.93
N GLU A 232 10.10 -9.26 17.09
CA GLU A 232 9.29 -10.04 18.01
C GLU A 232 8.00 -10.55 17.35
N THR A 233 7.32 -9.69 16.60
CA THR A 233 6.06 -10.04 15.92
C THR A 233 6.28 -11.02 14.78
N GLU A 234 7.42 -10.97 14.12
CA GLU A 234 7.83 -11.97 13.13
C GLU A 234 7.98 -13.35 13.77
N ILE A 235 8.59 -13.42 14.95
CA ILE A 235 8.71 -14.66 15.73
C ILE A 235 7.32 -15.18 16.08
N MET A 236 6.41 -14.31 16.51
CA MET A 236 5.01 -14.68 16.79
C MET A 236 4.34 -15.26 15.54
N ALA A 237 4.53 -14.66 14.37
CA ALA A 237 4.00 -15.14 13.10
C ALA A 237 4.59 -16.49 12.69
N CYS A 238 5.80 -16.84 13.12
CA CYS A 238 6.47 -18.08 12.78
C CYS A 238 6.02 -19.30 13.63
N GLN A 239 5.13 -19.14 14.60
CA GLN A 239 4.68 -20.25 15.45
C GLN A 239 4.03 -21.42 14.71
N PHE A 240 3.52 -21.19 13.50
CA PHE A 240 2.99 -22.27 12.67
C PHE A 240 4.03 -23.36 12.36
N PHE A 241 5.33 -23.08 12.43
CA PHE A 241 6.38 -24.08 12.31
C PHE A 241 6.38 -25.05 13.49
N ILE A 242 6.04 -24.59 14.69
CA ILE A 242 5.99 -25.38 15.91
C ILE A 242 4.68 -26.15 15.99
N THR A 243 3.55 -25.45 15.78
CA THR A 243 2.21 -26.04 15.90
C THR A 243 1.85 -26.97 14.74
N GLY A 244 2.55 -26.83 13.61
CA GLY A 244 2.27 -27.59 12.39
C GLY A 244 0.99 -27.18 11.65
N SER A 245 0.29 -26.15 12.12
CA SER A 245 -0.93 -25.58 11.54
C SER A 245 -0.81 -24.05 11.42
N SER A 246 -1.55 -23.45 10.49
CA SER A 246 -1.62 -21.97 10.41
C SER A 246 -2.13 -21.39 11.72
N CYS A 247 -1.51 -20.30 12.18
CA CYS A 247 -1.84 -19.73 13.49
C CYS A 247 -1.88 -18.18 13.47
N LEU A 248 -2.75 -17.64 14.32
CA LEU A 248 -2.75 -16.25 14.75
C LEU A 248 -2.17 -16.19 16.16
N THR A 249 -1.14 -15.35 16.36
CA THR A 249 -0.47 -15.24 17.65
C THR A 249 -0.52 -13.79 18.12
N GLU A 250 -1.11 -13.56 19.30
CA GLU A 250 -1.32 -12.23 19.88
C GLU A 250 -0.36 -11.90 21.02
N PHE A 251 0.24 -12.92 21.63
CA PHE A 251 1.15 -12.72 22.76
C PHE A 251 2.55 -13.24 22.42
N PRO A 252 3.61 -12.53 22.85
CA PRO A 252 4.96 -13.06 22.69
C PRO A 252 5.10 -14.39 23.43
N VAL A 253 5.73 -15.34 22.77
CA VAL A 253 6.21 -16.56 23.43
C VAL A 253 7.25 -16.11 24.46
N SER A 254 7.28 -16.77 25.64
CA SER A 254 8.24 -16.48 26.71
C SER A 254 9.65 -16.19 26.15
N THR A 255 10.20 -15.03 26.48
CA THR A 255 11.46 -14.49 25.96
C THR A 255 12.67 -15.43 26.09
N ALA A 256 12.64 -16.36 27.05
CA ALA A 256 13.70 -17.35 27.22
C ALA A 256 13.79 -18.39 26.08
N LEU A 257 12.69 -18.60 25.34
CA LEU A 257 12.65 -19.49 24.17
C LEU A 257 12.99 -18.77 22.85
N THR A 258 12.99 -17.42 22.83
CA THR A 258 13.03 -16.65 21.58
C THR A 258 14.45 -16.45 21.04
N GLU A 259 15.41 -16.02 21.84
CA GLU A 259 16.77 -15.75 21.34
C GLU A 259 17.52 -17.03 21.01
N GLU A 260 17.47 -18.03 21.91
CA GLU A 260 18.10 -19.33 21.69
C GLU A 260 17.40 -20.12 20.57
N PHE A 261 16.08 -20.03 20.46
CA PHE A 261 15.30 -20.61 19.38
C PHE A 261 15.68 -19.98 18.04
N PHE A 262 15.77 -18.65 17.95
CA PHE A 262 16.08 -17.95 16.71
C PHE A 262 17.51 -18.18 16.22
N ALA A 263 18.47 -18.17 17.13
CA ALA A 263 19.86 -18.48 16.80
C ALA A 263 19.96 -19.92 16.23
N ARG A 264 19.35 -20.90 16.90
CA ARG A 264 19.31 -22.30 16.45
C ARG A 264 18.49 -22.53 15.19
N PHE A 265 17.41 -21.76 15.01
CA PHE A 265 16.59 -21.82 13.80
C PHE A 265 17.29 -21.19 12.59
N GLN A 266 17.98 -20.06 12.76
CA GLN A 266 18.83 -19.48 11.70
C GLN A 266 19.98 -20.42 11.32
N GLU A 267 20.61 -21.03 12.30
CA GLU A 267 21.67 -22.04 12.07
C GLU A 267 21.12 -23.27 11.33
N ALA A 268 19.89 -23.72 11.68
CA ALA A 268 19.23 -24.82 11.02
C ALA A 268 18.75 -24.50 9.59
N LEU A 269 18.46 -23.24 9.27
CA LEU A 269 18.07 -22.83 7.91
C LEU A 269 19.22 -22.91 6.90
N THR A 270 20.46 -22.96 7.35
CA THR A 270 21.63 -23.06 6.47
C THR A 270 21.86 -24.47 5.92
N CYS A 271 21.25 -25.51 6.54
CA CYS A 271 21.35 -26.89 6.10
C CYS A 271 20.00 -27.63 6.28
N ALA A 272 19.52 -28.26 5.21
CA ALA A 272 18.22 -28.97 5.22
C ALA A 272 18.14 -30.09 6.27
N ASP A 273 19.24 -30.81 6.50
CA ASP A 273 19.32 -31.88 7.49
C ASP A 273 19.26 -31.36 8.93
N SER A 274 19.89 -30.20 9.18
CA SER A 274 19.86 -29.51 10.47
C SER A 274 18.47 -28.98 10.80
N LEU A 275 17.73 -28.49 9.80
CA LEU A 275 16.34 -28.04 9.95
C LEU A 275 15.43 -29.21 10.33
N LEU A 276 15.59 -30.37 9.69
CA LEU A 276 14.80 -31.56 9.98
C LEU A 276 15.06 -32.08 11.40
N ALA A 277 16.31 -32.13 11.82
CA ALA A 277 16.72 -32.53 13.17
C ALA A 277 16.19 -31.57 14.23
N PHE A 278 16.26 -30.26 13.98
CA PHE A 278 15.72 -29.22 14.87
C PHE A 278 14.19 -29.34 15.03
N LEU A 279 13.45 -29.52 13.93
CA LEU A 279 12.00 -29.73 13.98
C LEU A 279 11.59 -31.03 14.68
N GLN A 280 12.37 -32.11 14.56
CA GLN A 280 12.14 -33.35 15.28
C GLN A 280 12.39 -33.20 16.78
N GLN A 281 13.40 -32.42 17.19
CA GLN A 281 13.69 -32.12 18.59
C GLN A 281 12.59 -31.30 19.24
N LEU A 282 12.05 -30.28 18.54
CA LEU A 282 10.90 -29.49 19.02
C LEU A 282 9.63 -30.32 19.21
N ARG A 283 9.39 -31.32 18.31
CA ARG A 283 8.26 -32.25 18.46
C ARG A 283 8.35 -33.18 19.67
N ARG A 284 9.55 -33.42 20.20
CA ARG A 284 9.78 -34.28 21.38
C ARG A 284 9.69 -33.51 22.71
N GLN A 285 9.72 -32.18 22.68
CA GLN A 285 9.66 -31.31 23.85
C GLN A 285 8.25 -30.77 24.15
N ASN A 286 7.28 -30.98 23.24
CA ASN A 286 5.85 -30.78 23.40
C ASN A 286 5.11 -32.10 23.41
#